data_8607ef11cb6ebe0512fdfde99956024c
#
_entry.id   8607ef11cb6ebe0512fdfde99956024c
#
_cell.length_a   1.000
_cell.length_b   1.000
_cell.length_c   1.000
_cell.angle_alpha   90.00
_cell.angle_beta   90.00
_cell.angle_gamma   90.00
#
_symmetry.space_group_name_H-M   'P 1'
#
loop_
_entity.id
_entity.type
_entity.pdbx_description
1 polymer ?
#
loop_
_entity_poly.entity_id
_entity_poly.type
_entity_poly.pdbx_seq_one_letter_code
_entity_poly.pdbx_strand_id
1 'polypeptide(L)'
;MIRLIFFLLFFSNINAQNTILNIGHRGAKGHVAENTLASIQKAMELGADGVEIDVFRCLSGEIVVFHDKTLDKLTNGTGYIERKTLLELQQLKVLGSKYSIPTLEQVINTIGKNVFLNIELKGSNTAKGSLEMVQKYVKDNKINQSNILFSSFNWDELRELRKLDNNVKIALVTGEDPLLAIEPALNLNAVAINPDYKNLNKVNVQKIFNSGLKIYTWTVNNNTDIIKVKKLKVNGIMTDFPEKI
;
A
#
# COMPACT_ATOMS: atom_id res chain seq x y z
N MET A 1 -55.11 32.58 -17.75
CA MET A 1 -54.74 31.13 -17.75
C MET A 1 -53.23 31.00 -17.72
N ILE A 2 -52.66 30.75 -16.53
CA ILE A 2 -51.21 30.60 -16.33
C ILE A 2 -50.91 29.09 -16.44
N ARG A 3 -50.14 28.68 -17.45
CA ARG A 3 -49.64 27.32 -17.60
C ARG A 3 -48.38 27.13 -16.73
N LEU A 4 -48.54 26.37 -15.66
CA LEU A 4 -47.41 25.90 -14.84
C LEU A 4 -46.68 24.77 -15.60
N ILE A 5 -45.43 25.01 -16.01
CA ILE A 5 -44.57 24.00 -16.60
C ILE A 5 -43.80 23.35 -15.44
N PHE A 6 -44.13 22.09 -15.12
CA PHE A 6 -43.37 21.27 -14.19
C PHE A 6 -42.11 20.77 -14.89
N PHE A 7 -40.94 21.26 -14.46
CA PHE A 7 -39.66 20.69 -14.86
C PHE A 7 -39.36 19.47 -13.96
N LEU A 8 -39.52 18.27 -14.50
CA LEU A 8 -39.06 17.05 -13.87
C LEU A 8 -37.54 16.94 -14.01
N LEU A 9 -36.82 17.27 -12.91
CA LEU A 9 -35.39 16.99 -12.79
C LEU A 9 -35.17 15.48 -12.62
N PHE A 10 -34.79 14.82 -13.71
CA PHE A 10 -34.27 13.45 -13.65
C PHE A 10 -32.85 13.49 -13.00
N PHE A 11 -32.78 13.17 -11.71
CA PHE A 11 -31.52 12.82 -11.09
C PHE A 11 -31.10 11.45 -11.65
N SER A 12 -30.27 11.44 -12.68
CA SER A 12 -29.53 10.24 -13.06
C SER A 12 -28.55 9.94 -11.92
N ASN A 13 -28.85 8.92 -11.12
CA ASN A 13 -27.87 8.29 -10.24
C ASN A 13 -26.76 7.70 -11.14
N ILE A 14 -25.72 8.48 -11.38
CA ILE A 14 -24.46 7.96 -11.91
C ILE A 14 -23.91 7.08 -10.78
N ASN A 15 -24.19 5.78 -10.84
CA ASN A 15 -23.45 4.78 -10.08
C ASN A 15 -21.98 4.90 -10.54
N ALA A 16 -21.18 5.69 -9.81
CA ALA A 16 -19.75 5.63 -9.95
C ALA A 16 -19.36 4.18 -9.66
N GLN A 17 -19.09 3.44 -10.72
CA GLN A 17 -18.60 2.08 -10.62
C GLN A 17 -17.24 2.22 -9.90
N ASN A 18 -17.19 1.83 -8.62
CA ASN A 18 -15.95 1.85 -7.85
C ASN A 18 -14.95 0.95 -8.59
N THR A 19 -14.06 1.58 -9.34
CA THR A 19 -12.95 0.87 -9.99
C THR A 19 -12.05 0.30 -8.90
N ILE A 20 -11.78 -1.00 -9.00
CA ILE A 20 -10.87 -1.69 -8.08
C ILE A 20 -9.46 -1.23 -8.42
N LEU A 21 -8.74 -0.67 -7.44
CA LEU A 21 -7.36 -0.26 -7.65
C LEU A 21 -6.47 -1.48 -7.91
N ASN A 22 -5.70 -1.40 -8.98
CA ASN A 22 -4.65 -2.34 -9.35
C ASN A 22 -3.35 -1.88 -8.67
N ILE A 23 -2.87 -2.64 -7.67
CA ILE A 23 -1.72 -2.24 -6.85
C ILE A 23 -0.60 -3.27 -7.06
N GLY A 24 0.53 -2.83 -7.59
CA GLY A 24 1.73 -3.66 -7.73
C GLY A 24 2.35 -3.95 -6.37
N HIS A 25 2.34 -5.23 -5.93
CA HIS A 25 2.90 -5.71 -4.67
C HIS A 25 4.43 -5.71 -4.73
N ARG A 26 5.08 -4.86 -3.93
CA ARG A 26 6.52 -4.57 -3.99
C ARG A 26 6.98 -4.16 -5.38
N GLY A 27 6.10 -3.42 -6.08
CA GLY A 27 6.18 -3.17 -7.52
C GLY A 27 5.60 -4.32 -8.34
N ALA A 28 6.23 -4.67 -9.44
CA ALA A 28 5.88 -5.85 -10.27
C ALA A 28 6.80 -7.03 -9.90
N LYS A 29 6.68 -7.55 -8.68
CA LYS A 29 7.54 -8.60 -8.11
C LYS A 29 7.59 -9.87 -8.96
N GLY A 30 6.52 -10.18 -9.69
CA GLY A 30 6.49 -11.33 -10.60
C GLY A 30 7.39 -11.21 -11.83
N HIS A 31 7.91 -10.02 -12.11
CA HIS A 31 8.73 -9.71 -13.29
C HIS A 31 10.13 -9.20 -12.95
N VAL A 32 10.27 -8.42 -11.89
CA VAL A 32 11.52 -7.75 -11.51
C VAL A 32 11.75 -7.93 -10.02
N ALA A 33 13.02 -7.95 -9.60
CA ALA A 33 13.38 -8.06 -8.18
C ALA A 33 12.59 -7.07 -7.32
N GLU A 34 11.89 -7.59 -6.32
CA GLU A 34 10.95 -6.89 -5.45
C GLU A 34 11.55 -5.68 -4.74
N ASN A 35 10.72 -4.67 -4.44
CA ASN A 35 11.12 -3.49 -3.67
C ASN A 35 12.32 -2.72 -4.27
N THR A 36 12.51 -2.80 -5.60
CA THR A 36 13.50 -2.02 -6.34
C THR A 36 12.84 -0.93 -7.18
N LEU A 37 13.57 0.14 -7.52
CA LEU A 37 13.03 1.18 -8.40
C LEU A 37 12.57 0.62 -9.74
N ALA A 38 13.30 -0.38 -10.26
CA ALA A 38 12.94 -1.05 -11.52
C ALA A 38 11.63 -1.85 -11.41
N SER A 39 11.37 -2.52 -10.27
CA SER A 39 10.11 -3.22 -10.02
C SER A 39 8.94 -2.24 -9.95
N ILE A 40 9.15 -1.10 -9.31
CA ILE A 40 8.15 -0.03 -9.18
C ILE A 40 7.82 0.56 -10.56
N GLN A 41 8.84 0.91 -11.35
CA GLN A 41 8.66 1.39 -12.73
C GLN A 41 7.93 0.36 -13.58
N LYS A 42 8.32 -0.92 -13.45
CA LYS A 42 7.67 -2.01 -14.18
C LYS A 42 6.19 -2.17 -13.84
N ALA A 43 5.80 -1.98 -12.58
CA ALA A 43 4.39 -1.99 -12.20
C ALA A 43 3.58 -0.90 -12.91
N MET A 44 4.13 0.31 -13.00
CA MET A 44 3.50 1.41 -13.72
C MET A 44 3.39 1.15 -15.23
N GLU A 45 4.46 0.58 -15.85
CA GLU A 45 4.44 0.17 -17.25
C GLU A 45 3.36 -0.88 -17.55
N LEU A 46 3.08 -1.76 -16.59
CA LEU A 46 2.06 -2.80 -16.67
C LEU A 46 0.64 -2.33 -16.31
N GLY A 47 0.45 -1.02 -16.12
CA GLY A 47 -0.86 -0.41 -15.90
C GLY A 47 -1.35 -0.44 -14.45
N ALA A 48 -0.47 -0.57 -13.46
CA ALA A 48 -0.86 -0.43 -12.07
C ALA A 48 -1.33 1.01 -11.76
N ASP A 49 -2.41 1.14 -10.98
CA ASP A 49 -2.88 2.44 -10.45
C ASP A 49 -1.99 2.93 -9.30
N GLY A 50 -1.27 2.00 -8.69
CA GLY A 50 -0.39 2.26 -7.58
C GLY A 50 0.57 1.12 -7.28
N VAL A 51 1.39 1.33 -6.26
CA VAL A 51 2.33 0.33 -5.76
C VAL A 51 2.25 0.22 -4.25
N GLU A 52 2.53 -0.96 -3.77
CA GLU A 52 2.80 -1.23 -2.37
C GLU A 52 4.29 -1.49 -2.20
N ILE A 53 4.86 -1.00 -1.10
CA ILE A 53 6.27 -1.17 -0.72
C ILE A 53 6.40 -1.42 0.77
N ASP A 54 7.44 -2.16 1.15
CA ASP A 54 7.80 -2.42 2.54
C ASP A 54 8.95 -1.51 2.99
N VAL A 55 8.91 -0.97 4.21
CA VAL A 55 9.97 -0.09 4.68
C VAL A 55 10.54 -0.49 6.04
N PHE A 56 11.86 -0.26 6.18
CA PHE A 56 12.61 -0.32 7.43
C PHE A 56 13.37 0.98 7.67
N ARG A 57 13.68 1.25 8.93
CA ARG A 57 14.65 2.30 9.29
C ARG A 57 16.02 1.65 9.46
N CYS A 58 17.00 2.04 8.64
CA CYS A 58 18.37 1.51 8.75
C CYS A 58 19.16 2.16 9.91
N LEU A 59 20.35 1.63 10.21
CA LEU A 59 21.18 2.07 11.34
C LEU A 59 21.52 3.57 11.29
N SER A 60 21.79 4.11 10.11
CA SER A 60 22.10 5.54 9.93
C SER A 60 20.88 6.45 9.94
N GLY A 61 19.66 5.88 10.00
CA GLY A 61 18.40 6.62 10.23
C GLY A 61 17.50 6.78 9.02
N GLU A 62 17.98 6.49 7.82
CA GLU A 62 17.18 6.61 6.60
C GLU A 62 16.11 5.49 6.52
N ILE A 63 15.02 5.81 5.83
CA ILE A 63 13.96 4.84 5.51
C ILE A 63 14.32 4.16 4.19
N VAL A 64 14.55 2.86 4.25
CA VAL A 64 14.93 1.99 3.12
C VAL A 64 13.81 1.05 2.76
N VAL A 65 13.72 0.67 1.48
CA VAL A 65 12.63 -0.15 0.95
C VAL A 65 13.09 -1.60 0.80
N PHE A 66 12.55 -2.48 1.65
CA PHE A 66 12.92 -3.88 1.73
C PHE A 66 11.90 -4.67 2.54
N HIS A 67 11.72 -5.98 2.27
CA HIS A 67 10.67 -6.76 2.94
C HIS A 67 11.12 -7.50 4.19
N ASP A 68 12.25 -8.20 4.13
CA ASP A 68 12.67 -9.12 5.21
C ASP A 68 13.47 -8.40 6.30
N LYS A 69 13.38 -8.86 7.54
CA LYS A 69 14.20 -8.35 8.66
C LYS A 69 15.69 -8.59 8.45
N THR A 70 16.04 -9.62 7.67
CA THR A 70 17.42 -9.98 7.35
C THR A 70 17.68 -9.94 5.85
N LEU A 71 18.93 -9.69 5.48
CA LEU A 71 19.37 -9.51 4.11
C LEU A 71 19.57 -10.83 3.36
N ASP A 72 19.75 -11.93 4.10
CA ASP A 72 20.29 -13.20 3.68
C ASP A 72 19.56 -13.86 2.51
N LYS A 73 18.23 -13.77 2.49
CA LYS A 73 17.40 -14.42 1.49
C LYS A 73 17.27 -13.60 0.19
N LEU A 74 17.23 -12.28 0.33
CA LEU A 74 16.85 -11.38 -0.77
C LEU A 74 18.02 -10.58 -1.33
N THR A 75 19.24 -10.74 -0.78
CA THR A 75 20.43 -10.03 -1.26
C THR A 75 21.67 -10.92 -1.22
N ASN A 76 22.79 -10.37 -1.72
CA ASN A 76 24.12 -10.95 -1.55
C ASN A 76 24.79 -10.56 -0.21
N GLY A 77 24.09 -9.88 0.70
CA GLY A 77 24.54 -9.54 2.05
C GLY A 77 23.92 -10.43 3.11
N THR A 78 24.30 -10.21 4.37
CA THR A 78 23.83 -11.01 5.52
C THR A 78 23.52 -10.13 6.73
N GLY A 79 22.67 -10.65 7.63
CA GLY A 79 22.33 -10.03 8.91
C GLY A 79 21.14 -9.08 8.84
N TYR A 80 20.85 -8.40 9.94
CA TYR A 80 19.66 -7.55 10.08
C TYR A 80 19.81 -6.24 9.32
N ILE A 81 18.80 -5.87 8.53
CA ILE A 81 18.76 -4.61 7.76
C ILE A 81 18.86 -3.38 8.67
N GLU A 82 18.19 -3.39 9.83
CA GLU A 82 18.20 -2.29 10.80
C GLU A 82 19.58 -2.09 11.49
N ARG A 83 20.51 -3.03 11.31
CA ARG A 83 21.90 -2.97 11.84
C ARG A 83 22.92 -2.55 10.79
N LYS A 84 22.48 -2.17 9.60
CA LYS A 84 23.34 -1.69 8.51
C LYS A 84 23.09 -0.21 8.24
N THR A 85 24.16 0.48 7.89
CA THR A 85 24.06 1.86 7.38
C THR A 85 23.52 1.87 5.96
N LEU A 86 22.99 3.02 5.50
CA LEU A 86 22.55 3.17 4.12
C LEU A 86 23.67 2.86 3.13
N LEU A 87 24.90 3.31 3.41
CA LEU A 87 26.06 3.07 2.56
C LEU A 87 26.33 1.56 2.37
N GLU A 88 26.26 0.76 3.44
CA GLU A 88 26.41 -0.69 3.36
C GLU A 88 25.27 -1.32 2.55
N LEU A 89 24.02 -0.90 2.78
CA LEU A 89 22.84 -1.44 2.09
C LEU A 89 22.86 -1.16 0.58
N GLN A 90 23.33 0.02 0.17
CA GLN A 90 23.41 0.39 -1.24
C GLN A 90 24.46 -0.39 -2.04
N GLN A 91 25.45 -1.01 -1.38
CA GLN A 91 26.40 -1.90 -2.05
C GLN A 91 25.80 -3.27 -2.38
N LEU A 92 24.68 -3.64 -1.75
CA LEU A 92 24.05 -4.94 -1.93
C LEU A 92 23.21 -4.99 -3.20
N LYS A 93 23.07 -6.20 -3.75
CA LYS A 93 22.26 -6.51 -4.92
C LYS A 93 21.09 -7.39 -4.52
N VAL A 94 19.89 -6.99 -4.92
CA VAL A 94 18.64 -7.68 -4.60
C VAL A 94 18.44 -8.88 -5.55
N LEU A 95 18.21 -10.07 -5.00
CA LEU A 95 17.87 -11.30 -5.75
C LEU A 95 18.79 -11.62 -6.95
N GLY A 96 20.11 -11.40 -6.79
CA GLY A 96 21.08 -11.63 -7.86
C GLY A 96 20.97 -10.68 -9.05
N SER A 97 20.12 -9.66 -8.97
CA SER A 97 19.95 -8.63 -9.99
C SER A 97 21.07 -7.58 -9.94
N LYS A 98 21.03 -6.63 -10.87
CA LYS A 98 21.89 -5.43 -10.82
C LYS A 98 21.38 -4.33 -9.88
N TYR A 99 20.17 -4.48 -9.34
CA TYR A 99 19.49 -3.46 -8.56
C TYR A 99 19.88 -3.52 -7.09
N SER A 100 19.97 -2.37 -6.44
CA SER A 100 20.26 -2.21 -5.00
C SER A 100 19.00 -1.82 -4.24
N ILE A 101 19.09 -1.88 -2.90
CA ILE A 101 18.02 -1.46 -1.97
C ILE A 101 17.83 0.05 -2.09
N PRO A 102 16.63 0.54 -2.47
CA PRO A 102 16.38 1.97 -2.57
C PRO A 102 15.95 2.57 -1.22
N THR A 103 16.02 3.90 -1.12
CA THR A 103 15.36 4.65 -0.04
C THR A 103 13.91 4.97 -0.41
N LEU A 104 13.07 5.28 0.61
CA LEU A 104 11.71 5.78 0.40
C LEU A 104 11.72 7.07 -0.44
N GLU A 105 12.72 7.94 -0.23
CA GLU A 105 12.89 9.16 -1.02
C GLU A 105 13.07 8.87 -2.51
N GLN A 106 13.89 7.88 -2.86
CA GLN A 106 14.09 7.47 -4.25
C GLN A 106 12.81 6.89 -4.86
N VAL A 107 12.03 6.12 -4.09
CA VAL A 107 10.74 5.61 -4.56
C VAL A 107 9.76 6.75 -4.83
N ILE A 108 9.60 7.69 -3.91
CA ILE A 108 8.71 8.85 -4.09
C ILE A 108 9.10 9.67 -5.33
N ASN A 109 10.41 9.84 -5.59
CA ASN A 109 10.88 10.54 -6.80
C ASN A 109 10.66 9.73 -8.10
N THR A 110 10.46 8.42 -8.01
CA THR A 110 10.26 7.54 -9.17
C THR A 110 8.80 7.47 -9.60
N ILE A 111 7.87 7.53 -8.64
CA ILE A 111 6.43 7.48 -8.91
C ILE A 111 5.89 8.86 -9.32
N GLY A 112 4.83 8.87 -10.10
CA GLY A 112 4.13 10.11 -10.47
C GLY A 112 3.28 10.65 -9.32
N LYS A 113 2.97 11.96 -9.35
CA LYS A 113 2.19 12.65 -8.31
C LYS A 113 0.84 12.00 -8.00
N ASN A 114 0.21 11.38 -8.98
CA ASN A 114 -1.14 10.84 -8.89
C ASN A 114 -1.17 9.31 -8.63
N VAL A 115 0.00 8.68 -8.47
CA VAL A 115 0.10 7.25 -8.19
C VAL A 115 -0.28 6.96 -6.75
N PHE A 116 -1.10 5.93 -6.53
CA PHE A 116 -1.39 5.43 -5.19
C PHE A 116 -0.15 4.73 -4.63
N LEU A 117 0.25 5.09 -3.40
CA LEU A 117 1.37 4.49 -2.71
C LEU A 117 0.92 3.95 -1.35
N ASN A 118 0.97 2.63 -1.19
CA ASN A 118 0.85 1.97 0.10
C ASN A 118 2.24 1.71 0.67
N ILE A 119 2.53 2.29 1.84
CA ILE A 119 3.81 2.15 2.57
C ILE A 119 3.57 1.22 3.75
N GLU A 120 4.02 -0.04 3.66
CA GLU A 120 3.94 -0.97 4.78
C GLU A 120 5.13 -0.76 5.73
N LEU A 121 4.83 -0.40 6.98
CA LEU A 121 5.83 -0.23 8.05
C LEU A 121 6.18 -1.60 8.62
N LYS A 122 7.31 -2.18 8.19
CA LYS A 122 7.79 -3.53 8.59
C LYS A 122 8.68 -3.49 9.81
N GLY A 123 9.58 -2.52 9.88
CA GLY A 123 10.54 -2.36 10.96
C GLY A 123 9.98 -1.59 12.14
N SER A 124 10.76 -1.53 13.22
CA SER A 124 10.47 -0.69 14.37
C SER A 124 10.93 0.75 14.12
N ASN A 125 10.21 1.73 14.71
CA ASN A 125 10.54 3.15 14.58
C ASN A 125 10.57 3.68 13.13
N THR A 126 9.77 3.08 12.25
CA THR A 126 9.60 3.50 10.86
C THR A 126 8.60 4.63 10.70
N ALA A 127 7.62 4.72 11.59
CA ALA A 127 6.48 5.63 11.52
C ALA A 127 6.91 7.10 11.34
N LYS A 128 7.74 7.63 12.25
CA LYS A 128 8.14 9.03 12.23
C LYS A 128 8.90 9.40 10.95
N GLY A 129 9.95 8.66 10.61
CA GLY A 129 10.79 8.97 9.45
C GLY A 129 10.02 8.87 8.12
N SER A 130 9.12 7.88 8.00
CA SER A 130 8.27 7.73 6.83
C SER A 130 7.26 8.86 6.70
N LEU A 131 6.65 9.29 7.81
CA LEU A 131 5.71 10.41 7.84
C LEU A 131 6.39 11.73 7.46
N GLU A 132 7.53 12.05 8.08
CA GLU A 132 8.30 13.26 7.80
C GLU A 132 8.71 13.35 6.31
N MET A 133 9.12 12.21 5.73
CA MET A 133 9.44 12.14 4.30
C MET A 133 8.21 12.43 3.44
N VAL A 134 7.08 11.77 3.72
CA VAL A 134 5.82 12.01 2.97
C VAL A 134 5.37 13.46 3.11
N GLN A 135 5.35 14.02 4.32
CA GLN A 135 4.94 15.42 4.55
C GLN A 135 5.81 16.43 3.81
N LYS A 136 7.12 16.21 3.76
CA LYS A 136 8.05 17.02 2.95
C LYS A 136 7.64 17.04 1.48
N TYR A 137 7.40 15.85 0.90
CA TYR A 137 7.06 15.73 -0.51
C TYR A 137 5.64 16.20 -0.86
N VAL A 138 4.69 16.10 0.08
CA VAL A 138 3.36 16.71 -0.04
C VAL A 138 3.47 18.23 -0.04
N LYS A 139 4.24 18.82 0.89
CA LYS A 139 4.49 20.27 0.97
C LYS A 139 5.14 20.79 -0.32
N ASP A 140 6.07 20.04 -0.88
CA ASP A 140 6.74 20.36 -2.16
C ASP A 140 5.88 20.10 -3.39
N ASN A 141 4.60 19.70 -3.21
CA ASN A 141 3.63 19.40 -4.26
C ASN A 141 4.07 18.30 -5.24
N LYS A 142 4.93 17.40 -4.80
CA LYS A 142 5.45 16.28 -5.60
C LYS A 142 4.58 15.02 -5.54
N ILE A 143 3.84 14.84 -4.43
CA ILE A 143 2.87 13.75 -4.26
C ILE A 143 1.57 14.31 -3.66
N ASN A 144 0.45 13.62 -3.90
CA ASN A 144 -0.83 13.94 -3.28
C ASN A 144 -1.00 13.13 -1.98
N GLN A 145 -1.21 13.81 -0.86
CA GLN A 145 -1.49 13.14 0.42
C GLN A 145 -2.69 12.17 0.32
N SER A 146 -3.68 12.49 -0.52
CA SER A 146 -4.86 11.64 -0.73
C SER A 146 -4.53 10.26 -1.32
N ASN A 147 -3.38 10.11 -1.99
CA ASN A 147 -2.93 8.89 -2.62
C ASN A 147 -1.97 8.07 -1.73
N ILE A 148 -1.63 8.56 -0.53
CA ILE A 148 -0.73 7.86 0.38
C ILE A 148 -1.55 7.10 1.41
N LEU A 149 -1.20 5.83 1.60
CA LEU A 149 -1.71 4.94 2.64
C LEU A 149 -0.54 4.34 3.39
N PHE A 150 -0.52 4.47 4.71
CA PHE A 150 0.41 3.70 5.54
C PHE A 150 -0.28 2.42 6.02
N SER A 151 0.43 1.32 6.03
CA SER A 151 -0.10 0.07 6.54
C SER A 151 0.92 -0.68 7.39
N SER A 152 0.49 -1.59 8.23
CA SER A 152 1.38 -2.44 9.01
C SER A 152 0.66 -3.64 9.60
N PHE A 153 1.38 -4.77 9.75
CA PHE A 153 1.02 -5.85 10.68
C PHE A 153 1.34 -5.47 12.12
N ASN A 154 2.35 -4.61 12.35
CA ASN A 154 2.65 -4.04 13.65
C ASN A 154 1.77 -2.80 13.88
N TRP A 155 0.61 -2.99 14.49
CA TRP A 155 -0.34 -1.90 14.71
C TRP A 155 0.17 -0.84 15.70
N ASP A 156 1.26 -1.10 16.45
CA ASP A 156 1.89 -0.07 17.28
C ASP A 156 2.57 1.01 16.45
N GLU A 157 3.16 0.68 15.30
CA GLU A 157 3.66 1.68 14.34
C GLU A 157 2.52 2.57 13.81
N LEU A 158 1.32 2.00 13.60
CA LEU A 158 0.14 2.80 13.21
C LEU A 158 -0.37 3.69 14.34
N ARG A 159 -0.27 3.23 15.62
CA ARG A 159 -0.56 4.07 16.78
C ARG A 159 0.40 5.25 16.88
N GLU A 160 1.68 5.01 16.63
CA GLU A 160 2.68 6.11 16.58
C GLU A 160 2.37 7.11 15.45
N LEU A 161 2.05 6.64 14.23
CA LEU A 161 1.61 7.53 13.15
C LEU A 161 0.42 8.40 13.57
N ARG A 162 -0.59 7.79 14.21
CA ARG A 162 -1.80 8.50 14.62
C ARG A 162 -1.52 9.55 15.70
N LYS A 163 -0.56 9.31 16.60
CA LYS A 163 -0.11 10.31 17.58
C LYS A 163 0.60 11.49 16.91
N LEU A 164 1.36 11.22 15.84
CA LEU A 164 2.12 12.25 15.12
C LEU A 164 1.23 13.08 14.19
N ASP A 165 0.23 12.46 13.54
CA ASP A 165 -0.68 13.14 12.61
C ASP A 165 -2.04 12.43 12.58
N ASN A 166 -3.09 13.16 12.97
CA ASN A 166 -4.46 12.66 13.00
C ASN A 166 -5.10 12.47 11.60
N ASN A 167 -4.50 13.04 10.55
CA ASN A 167 -5.09 13.08 9.22
C ASN A 167 -4.50 12.06 8.24
N VAL A 168 -3.40 11.38 8.60
CA VAL A 168 -2.81 10.37 7.73
C VAL A 168 -3.76 9.19 7.53
N LYS A 169 -3.81 8.67 6.32
CA LYS A 169 -4.56 7.44 6.05
C LYS A 169 -3.75 6.24 6.48
N ILE A 170 -4.36 5.40 7.32
CA ILE A 170 -3.74 4.16 7.79
C ILE A 170 -4.66 2.98 7.50
N ALA A 171 -4.05 1.80 7.31
CA ALA A 171 -4.72 0.53 7.13
C ALA A 171 -4.07 -0.56 8.01
N LEU A 172 -4.89 -1.37 8.65
CA LEU A 172 -4.42 -2.51 9.42
C LEU A 172 -4.21 -3.72 8.50
N VAL A 173 -2.99 -4.25 8.48
CA VAL A 173 -2.71 -5.51 7.76
C VAL A 173 -3.00 -6.68 8.67
N THR A 174 -3.65 -7.72 8.13
CA THR A 174 -3.95 -8.96 8.86
C THR A 174 -3.91 -10.18 7.95
N GLY A 175 -3.30 -11.26 8.44
CA GLY A 175 -3.31 -12.59 7.81
C GLY A 175 -4.35 -13.54 8.44
N GLU A 176 -5.14 -13.07 9.41
CA GLU A 176 -6.14 -13.84 10.15
C GLU A 176 -7.56 -13.41 9.79
N ASP A 177 -8.56 -13.75 10.62
CA ASP A 177 -9.94 -13.32 10.41
C ASP A 177 -9.99 -11.77 10.37
N PRO A 178 -10.36 -11.17 9.21
CA PRO A 178 -10.36 -9.74 9.05
C PRO A 178 -11.39 -9.01 9.94
N LEU A 179 -12.38 -9.71 10.49
CA LEU A 179 -13.35 -9.14 11.41
C LEU A 179 -12.71 -8.73 12.74
N LEU A 180 -11.64 -9.40 13.16
CA LEU A 180 -10.89 -9.03 14.37
C LEU A 180 -10.15 -7.70 14.25
N ALA A 181 -9.93 -7.23 13.03
CA ALA A 181 -9.27 -5.95 12.77
C ALA A 181 -10.25 -4.76 12.74
N ILE A 182 -11.58 -4.98 12.73
CA ILE A 182 -12.58 -3.89 12.60
C ILE A 182 -12.50 -2.94 13.79
N GLU A 183 -12.65 -3.45 15.02
CA GLU A 183 -12.64 -2.61 16.22
C GLU A 183 -11.30 -1.87 16.40
N PRO A 184 -10.13 -2.51 16.30
CA PRO A 184 -8.85 -1.80 16.31
C PRO A 184 -8.72 -0.74 15.21
N ALA A 185 -9.23 -0.99 13.99
CA ALA A 185 -9.21 -0.04 12.91
C ALA A 185 -10.05 1.21 13.20
N LEU A 186 -11.25 1.03 13.74
CA LEU A 186 -12.13 2.12 14.16
C LEU A 186 -11.49 2.95 15.29
N ASN A 187 -10.92 2.29 16.30
CA ASN A 187 -10.26 2.95 17.42
C ASN A 187 -9.04 3.79 16.97
N LEU A 188 -8.41 3.41 15.85
CA LEU A 188 -7.29 4.13 15.26
C LEU A 188 -7.72 5.13 14.17
N ASN A 189 -9.01 5.33 13.94
CA ASN A 189 -9.51 6.09 12.79
C ASN A 189 -8.84 5.66 11.47
N ALA A 190 -8.63 4.35 11.30
CA ALA A 190 -8.10 3.80 10.06
C ALA A 190 -9.13 3.91 8.94
N VAL A 191 -8.65 4.02 7.70
CA VAL A 191 -9.53 4.12 6.52
C VAL A 191 -9.76 2.76 5.85
N ALA A 192 -8.95 1.75 6.20
CA ALA A 192 -8.99 0.44 5.55
C ALA A 192 -8.47 -0.69 6.45
N ILE A 193 -8.80 -1.91 6.04
CA ILE A 193 -8.13 -3.14 6.45
C ILE A 193 -7.51 -3.77 5.19
N ASN A 194 -6.27 -4.27 5.32
CA ASN A 194 -5.54 -4.98 4.26
C ASN A 194 -5.45 -6.48 4.62
N PRO A 195 -6.47 -7.29 4.33
CA PRO A 195 -6.51 -8.71 4.69
C PRO A 195 -5.88 -9.61 3.64
N ASP A 196 -5.42 -10.81 4.06
CA ASP A 196 -5.18 -11.91 3.12
C ASP A 196 -6.49 -12.27 2.41
N TYR A 197 -6.48 -12.29 1.08
CA TYR A 197 -7.66 -12.58 0.26
C TYR A 197 -8.28 -13.96 0.54
N LYS A 198 -7.48 -14.92 1.02
CA LYS A 198 -7.94 -16.27 1.37
C LYS A 198 -8.95 -16.26 2.50
N ASN A 199 -8.88 -15.26 3.38
CA ASN A 199 -9.79 -15.09 4.50
C ASN A 199 -11.02 -14.25 4.15
N LEU A 200 -11.16 -13.78 2.88
CA LEU A 200 -12.30 -12.98 2.45
C LEU A 200 -13.46 -13.85 1.95
N ASN A 201 -14.66 -13.47 2.36
CA ASN A 201 -15.92 -13.97 1.85
C ASN A 201 -16.98 -12.84 1.82
N LYS A 202 -18.15 -13.09 1.21
CA LYS A 202 -19.21 -12.08 1.08
C LYS A 202 -19.66 -11.51 2.43
N VAL A 203 -19.69 -12.33 3.47
CA VAL A 203 -20.22 -11.94 4.79
C VAL A 203 -19.27 -10.99 5.48
N ASN A 204 -17.96 -11.35 5.58
CA ASN A 204 -17.00 -10.50 6.26
C ASN A 204 -16.69 -9.21 5.47
N VAL A 205 -16.65 -9.26 4.14
CA VAL A 205 -16.51 -8.07 3.28
C VAL A 205 -17.66 -7.08 3.53
N GLN A 206 -18.90 -7.58 3.59
CA GLN A 206 -20.06 -6.71 3.87
C GLN A 206 -19.99 -6.08 5.27
N LYS A 207 -19.54 -6.83 6.29
CA LYS A 207 -19.36 -6.31 7.65
C LYS A 207 -18.30 -5.22 7.69
N ILE A 208 -17.18 -5.40 7.01
CA ILE A 208 -16.10 -4.39 6.92
C ILE A 208 -16.63 -3.13 6.22
N PHE A 209 -17.34 -3.26 5.10
CA PHE A 209 -17.93 -2.10 4.41
C PHE A 209 -18.99 -1.37 5.26
N ASN A 210 -19.82 -2.12 5.99
CA ASN A 210 -20.81 -1.53 6.90
C ASN A 210 -20.17 -0.75 8.05
N SER A 211 -18.90 -1.05 8.39
CA SER A 211 -18.11 -0.29 9.36
C SER A 211 -17.45 0.96 8.76
N GLY A 212 -17.70 1.27 7.48
CA GLY A 212 -17.10 2.40 6.77
C GLY A 212 -15.65 2.19 6.31
N LEU A 213 -15.10 1.00 6.48
CA LEU A 213 -13.72 0.68 6.14
C LEU A 213 -13.60 0.17 4.71
N LYS A 214 -12.49 0.54 4.04
CA LYS A 214 -12.09 0.00 2.74
C LYS A 214 -11.34 -1.32 2.90
N ILE A 215 -11.21 -2.05 1.78
CA ILE A 215 -10.46 -3.32 1.71
C ILE A 215 -9.45 -3.22 0.57
N TYR A 216 -8.15 -3.36 0.91
CA TYR A 216 -7.05 -3.57 -0.05
C TYR A 216 -6.43 -4.94 0.24
N THR A 217 -6.71 -5.94 -0.58
CA THR A 217 -6.35 -7.33 -0.27
C THR A 217 -5.10 -7.81 -1.01
N TRP A 218 -4.36 -8.77 -0.41
CA TRP A 218 -3.05 -9.27 -0.84
C TRP A 218 -2.92 -10.78 -0.64
N THR A 219 -1.97 -11.48 -1.30
CA THR A 219 -1.40 -11.16 -2.61
C THR A 219 -2.10 -12.03 -3.64
N VAL A 220 -2.82 -11.43 -4.58
CA VAL A 220 -3.72 -12.13 -5.50
C VAL A 220 -3.07 -12.26 -6.88
N ASN A 221 -2.59 -13.46 -7.22
CA ASN A 221 -1.76 -13.68 -8.42
C ASN A 221 -2.42 -14.57 -9.49
N ASN A 222 -3.34 -15.44 -9.08
CA ASN A 222 -3.96 -16.41 -9.98
C ASN A 222 -5.26 -15.85 -10.57
N ASN A 223 -5.49 -16.06 -11.86
CA ASN A 223 -6.69 -15.57 -12.55
C ASN A 223 -7.99 -16.00 -11.86
N THR A 224 -8.07 -17.24 -11.38
CA THR A 224 -9.24 -17.74 -10.64
C THR A 224 -9.50 -16.95 -9.37
N ASP A 225 -8.45 -16.62 -8.60
CA ASP A 225 -8.58 -15.88 -7.36
C ASP A 225 -8.86 -14.39 -7.64
N ILE A 226 -8.26 -13.81 -8.68
CA ILE A 226 -8.57 -12.45 -9.15
C ILE A 226 -10.08 -12.34 -9.47
N ILE A 227 -10.64 -13.29 -10.23
CA ILE A 227 -12.07 -13.29 -10.56
C ILE A 227 -12.94 -13.39 -9.29
N LYS A 228 -12.56 -14.24 -8.32
CA LYS A 228 -13.28 -14.36 -7.04
C LYS A 228 -13.25 -13.06 -6.25
N VAL A 229 -12.07 -12.46 -6.12
CA VAL A 229 -11.87 -11.23 -5.34
C VAL A 229 -12.58 -10.04 -6.00
N LYS A 230 -12.53 -9.92 -7.33
CA LYS A 230 -13.30 -8.90 -8.07
C LYS A 230 -14.81 -8.98 -7.81
N LYS A 231 -15.37 -10.20 -7.70
CA LYS A 231 -16.79 -10.40 -7.34
C LYS A 231 -17.15 -9.93 -5.94
N LEU A 232 -16.17 -9.81 -5.03
CA LEU A 232 -16.37 -9.25 -3.69
C LEU A 232 -16.40 -7.72 -3.68
N LYS A 233 -16.05 -7.06 -4.80
CA LYS A 233 -16.04 -5.59 -4.97
C LYS A 233 -15.14 -4.87 -3.96
N VAL A 234 -13.99 -5.47 -3.62
CA VAL A 234 -12.97 -4.83 -2.78
C VAL A 234 -12.47 -3.52 -3.42
N ASN A 235 -11.86 -2.64 -2.65
CA ASN A 235 -11.39 -1.34 -3.13
C ASN A 235 -10.07 -1.42 -3.89
N GLY A 236 -9.23 -2.44 -3.62
CA GLY A 236 -8.00 -2.65 -4.36
C GLY A 236 -7.46 -4.07 -4.19
N ILE A 237 -6.64 -4.48 -5.15
CA ILE A 237 -5.98 -5.78 -5.20
C ILE A 237 -4.50 -5.56 -5.33
N MET A 238 -3.72 -6.07 -4.37
CA MET A 238 -2.27 -6.13 -4.44
C MET A 238 -1.86 -7.43 -5.13
N THR A 239 -1.04 -7.30 -6.19
CA THR A 239 -0.63 -8.43 -7.03
C THR A 239 0.84 -8.30 -7.46
N ASP A 240 1.50 -9.45 -7.63
CA ASP A 240 2.84 -9.51 -8.22
C ASP A 240 2.81 -9.30 -9.74
N PHE A 241 1.62 -9.35 -10.37
CA PHE A 241 1.38 -9.33 -11.82
C PHE A 241 0.32 -8.27 -12.17
N PRO A 242 0.66 -6.96 -12.18
CA PRO A 242 -0.31 -5.89 -12.41
C PRO A 242 -1.12 -6.04 -13.70
N GLU A 243 -0.53 -6.57 -14.76
CA GLU A 243 -1.19 -6.79 -16.06
C GLU A 243 -2.39 -7.77 -16.01
N LYS A 244 -2.59 -8.48 -14.88
CA LYS A 244 -3.71 -9.43 -14.74
C LYS A 244 -4.95 -8.80 -14.09
N ILE A 245 -4.86 -7.60 -13.52
CA ILE A 245 -5.98 -6.92 -12.86
C ILE A 245 -6.74 -6.00 -13.86
#